data_6e106c35f5dd1f66d5218cf053f76022
#
_entry.id   6e106c35f5dd1f66d5218cf053f76022
#
_cell.length_a   1.000
_cell.length_b   1.000
_cell.length_c   1.000
_cell.angle_alpha   90.00
_cell.angle_beta   90.00
_cell.angle_gamma   90.00
#
_symmetry.space_group_name_H-M   'P 1'
#
loop_
_entity.id
_entity.type
_entity.pdbx_description
1 polymer ?
#
loop_
_entity_poly.entity_id
_entity_poly.type
_entity_poly.pdbx_seq_one_letter_code
_entity_poly.pdbx_strand_id
1 'polypeptide(L)'
;FRSDSFVYEYQNAGGMKDNLKIEINYMLRCHVLAPVRRTVNLPWLEQELTALSVDPLEIYGSKIVALLNRAAPRDLYDIHTMMEYGLFDESQEPMLKKCVMFYSTIGSDNVPDRFHFEQIASVSQQRVKTDLIPVLRRGTWFDAQQAHEQVIAYLEKLLIPDERELSFW
;
A
#
# COMPACT_ATOMS: atom_id res chain seq x y z
N PHE A 1 20.11 5.19 13.16
CA PHE A 1 18.64 5.11 13.14
C PHE A 1 18.12 5.77 11.88
N ARG A 2 17.12 5.17 11.27
CA ARG A 2 16.63 5.54 9.93
C ARG A 2 15.22 6.12 9.97
N SER A 3 14.65 6.28 11.17
CA SER A 3 13.35 6.89 11.41
C SER A 3 13.31 7.58 12.78
N ASP A 4 12.57 8.69 12.85
CA ASP A 4 12.20 9.36 14.09
C ASP A 4 10.72 9.14 14.36
N SER A 5 10.34 9.02 15.64
CA SER A 5 8.97 8.80 16.07
C SER A 5 8.63 9.77 17.19
N PHE A 6 7.56 10.53 17.00
CA PHE A 6 7.05 11.50 17.96
C PHE A 6 5.65 11.05 18.39
N VAL A 7 5.41 11.04 19.69
CA VAL A 7 4.09 10.70 20.26
C VAL A 7 3.56 11.91 21.01
N TYR A 8 2.39 12.39 20.60
CA TYR A 8 1.70 13.52 21.22
C TYR A 8 0.44 13.01 21.91
N GLU A 9 0.35 13.26 23.24
CA GLU A 9 -0.88 13.01 23.97
C GLU A 9 -1.87 14.16 23.73
N TYR A 10 -3.14 13.84 23.47
CA TYR A 10 -4.21 14.81 23.30
C TYR A 10 -5.53 14.28 23.86
N GLN A 11 -6.53 15.15 23.99
CA GLN A 11 -7.90 14.73 24.31
C GLN A 11 -8.69 14.57 23.01
N ASN A 12 -9.25 13.38 22.80
CA ASN A 12 -10.13 13.13 21.67
C ASN A 12 -11.50 13.79 21.84
N ALA A 13 -12.35 13.74 20.81
CA ALA A 13 -13.69 14.32 20.83
C ALA A 13 -14.61 13.75 21.93
N GLY A 14 -14.30 12.60 22.48
CA GLY A 14 -15.00 11.98 23.65
C GLY A 14 -14.43 12.40 25.00
N GLY A 15 -13.46 13.35 25.05
CA GLY A 15 -12.82 13.81 26.28
C GLY A 15 -11.82 12.82 26.90
N MET A 16 -11.50 11.71 26.23
CA MET A 16 -10.53 10.72 26.69
C MET A 16 -9.13 11.07 26.19
N LYS A 17 -8.12 10.70 27.01
CA LYS A 17 -6.73 10.78 26.57
C LYS A 17 -6.48 9.80 25.42
N ASP A 18 -5.79 10.29 24.40
CA ASP A 18 -5.43 9.53 23.21
C ASP A 18 -4.04 9.98 22.72
N ASN A 19 -3.42 9.23 21.82
CA ASN A 19 -2.07 9.49 21.33
C ASN A 19 -2.06 9.63 19.81
N LEU A 20 -1.43 10.70 19.33
CA LEU A 20 -1.08 10.88 17.92
C LEU A 20 0.39 10.54 17.74
N LYS A 21 0.68 9.53 16.94
CA LYS A 21 2.04 9.14 16.56
C LYS A 21 2.38 9.70 15.18
N ILE A 22 3.50 10.44 15.12
CA ILE A 22 4.07 10.91 13.85
C ILE A 22 5.39 10.17 13.65
N GLU A 23 5.53 9.50 12.53
CA GLU A 23 6.77 8.79 12.16
C GLU A 23 7.35 9.41 10.90
N ILE A 24 8.63 9.78 10.96
CA ILE A 24 9.39 10.28 9.83
C ILE A 24 10.39 9.20 9.44
N ASN A 25 10.22 8.65 8.25
CA ASN A 25 11.13 7.66 7.69
C ASN A 25 12.12 8.36 6.73
N TYR A 26 13.40 8.19 6.96
CA TYR A 26 14.49 8.77 6.16
C TYR A 26 15.03 7.80 5.10
N MET A 27 14.46 6.61 4.99
CA MET A 27 14.79 5.65 3.94
C MET A 27 13.91 5.87 2.71
N LEU A 28 14.27 5.25 1.62
CA LEU A 28 13.49 5.26 0.37
C LEU A 28 13.20 6.69 -0.12
N ARG A 29 14.25 7.52 -0.24
CA ARG A 29 14.15 8.91 -0.70
C ARG A 29 14.11 9.06 -2.23
N CYS A 30 14.15 7.96 -2.95
CA CYS A 30 14.06 7.94 -4.41
C CYS A 30 12.62 7.75 -4.85
N HIS A 31 12.26 8.39 -5.94
CA HIS A 31 10.94 8.32 -6.56
C HIS A 31 11.06 7.92 -8.04
N VAL A 32 10.11 7.16 -8.54
CA VAL A 32 9.95 6.84 -9.97
C VAL A 32 9.28 8.01 -10.67
N LEU A 33 8.28 8.62 -10.01
CA LEU A 33 7.48 9.72 -10.52
C LEU A 33 7.72 10.99 -9.69
N ALA A 34 7.54 12.15 -10.33
CA ALA A 34 7.61 13.41 -9.59
C ALA A 34 6.48 13.50 -8.56
N PRO A 35 6.76 13.93 -7.32
CA PRO A 35 5.71 14.19 -6.33
C PRO A 35 4.70 15.21 -6.85
N VAL A 36 3.43 14.98 -6.56
CA VAL A 36 2.32 15.81 -7.01
C VAL A 36 1.73 16.63 -5.88
N ARG A 37 1.34 17.88 -6.16
CA ARG A 37 0.65 18.72 -5.19
C ARG A 37 -0.84 18.38 -5.22
N ARG A 38 -1.40 18.00 -4.06
CA ARG A 38 -2.80 17.62 -3.92
C ARG A 38 -3.50 18.48 -2.88
N THR A 39 -4.75 18.83 -3.15
CA THR A 39 -5.61 19.49 -2.17
C THR A 39 -6.04 18.49 -1.10
N VAL A 40 -5.90 18.92 0.17
CA VAL A 40 -6.40 18.16 1.33
C VAL A 40 -7.89 18.42 1.46
N ASN A 41 -8.70 17.43 1.09
CA ASN A 41 -10.15 17.53 1.15
C ASN A 41 -10.69 17.06 2.51
N LEU A 42 -10.77 17.99 3.46
CA LEU A 42 -11.33 17.76 4.79
C LEU A 42 -12.60 18.62 4.96
N PRO A 43 -13.79 18.02 5.16
CA PRO A 43 -15.06 18.75 5.19
C PRO A 43 -15.18 19.84 6.25
N TRP A 44 -14.37 19.74 7.32
CA TRP A 44 -14.33 20.72 8.43
C TRP A 44 -13.22 21.78 8.28
N LEU A 45 -12.48 21.75 7.18
CA LEU A 45 -11.39 22.68 6.94
C LEU A 45 -11.91 23.85 6.12
N GLU A 46 -11.94 25.03 6.72
CA GLU A 46 -12.41 26.25 6.05
C GLU A 46 -11.41 26.80 5.01
N GLN A 47 -10.15 26.41 5.14
CA GLN A 47 -9.07 26.83 4.24
C GLN A 47 -8.67 25.70 3.30
N GLU A 48 -8.43 26.04 2.04
CA GLU A 48 -7.83 25.11 1.10
C GLU A 48 -6.36 24.89 1.46
N LEU A 49 -6.04 23.66 1.88
CA LEU A 49 -4.68 23.22 2.12
C LEU A 49 -4.20 22.34 0.97
N THR A 50 -2.97 22.52 0.57
CA THR A 50 -2.31 21.63 -0.39
C THR A 50 -1.10 20.97 0.26
N ALA A 51 -0.90 19.70 -0.04
CA ALA A 51 0.28 18.94 0.39
C ALA A 51 1.00 18.37 -0.82
N LEU A 52 2.33 18.29 -0.71
CA LEU A 52 3.12 17.52 -1.66
C LEU A 52 2.96 16.04 -1.32
N SER A 53 2.52 15.24 -2.27
CA SER A 53 2.21 13.82 -2.09
C SER A 53 2.99 12.98 -3.10
N VAL A 54 3.38 11.80 -2.69
CA VAL A 54 3.84 10.76 -3.61
C VAL A 54 2.71 10.41 -4.58
N ASP A 55 3.06 10.09 -5.82
CA ASP A 55 2.07 9.69 -6.83
C ASP A 55 1.34 8.40 -6.39
N PRO A 56 0.02 8.29 -6.59
CA PRO A 56 -0.74 7.08 -6.23
C PRO A 56 -0.16 5.78 -6.81
N LEU A 57 0.37 5.80 -8.02
CA LEU A 57 1.01 4.63 -8.64
C LEU A 57 2.21 4.15 -7.81
N GLU A 58 3.02 5.07 -7.30
CA GLU A 58 4.11 4.71 -6.39
C GLU A 58 3.63 4.22 -5.04
N ILE A 59 2.60 4.87 -4.47
CA ILE A 59 2.03 4.44 -3.19
C ILE A 59 1.56 3.00 -3.30
N TYR A 60 0.80 2.68 -4.34
CA TYR A 60 0.28 1.32 -4.52
C TYR A 60 1.35 0.34 -4.98
N GLY A 61 2.33 0.76 -5.77
CA GLY A 61 3.51 -0.05 -6.08
C GLY A 61 4.23 -0.51 -4.81
N SER A 62 4.49 0.41 -3.88
CA SER A 62 5.11 0.08 -2.59
C SER A 62 4.21 -0.78 -1.68
N LYS A 63 2.89 -0.60 -1.72
CA LYS A 63 1.92 -1.44 -0.98
C LYS A 63 1.86 -2.87 -1.53
N ILE A 64 1.93 -3.05 -2.85
CA ILE A 64 2.04 -4.38 -3.47
C ILE A 64 3.31 -5.08 -2.97
N VAL A 65 4.45 -4.40 -2.97
CA VAL A 65 5.71 -4.96 -2.43
C VAL A 65 5.59 -5.31 -0.95
N ALA A 66 4.93 -4.47 -0.16
CA ALA A 66 4.68 -4.76 1.25
C ALA A 66 3.80 -6.01 1.43
N LEU A 67 2.76 -6.19 0.60
CA LEU A 67 1.92 -7.39 0.60
C LEU A 67 2.73 -8.64 0.25
N LEU A 68 3.57 -8.57 -0.79
CA LEU A 68 4.42 -9.69 -1.21
C LEU A 68 5.45 -10.08 -0.14
N ASN A 69 5.95 -9.13 0.64
CA ASN A 69 7.01 -9.38 1.62
C ASN A 69 6.51 -9.83 2.99
N ARG A 70 5.37 -9.32 3.47
CA ARG A 70 4.92 -9.56 4.85
C ARG A 70 3.51 -10.10 4.99
N ALA A 71 2.71 -10.05 3.92
CA ALA A 71 1.33 -10.55 3.88
C ALA A 71 0.51 -10.13 5.12
N ALA A 72 0.43 -8.82 5.40
CA ALA A 72 -0.42 -8.32 6.47
C ALA A 72 -1.87 -8.14 5.98
N PRO A 73 -2.90 -8.38 6.84
CA PRO A 73 -4.30 -8.23 6.45
C PRO A 73 -4.66 -6.87 5.86
N ARG A 74 -4.07 -5.78 6.37
CA ARG A 74 -4.28 -4.43 5.85
C ARG A 74 -3.69 -4.23 4.45
N ASP A 75 -2.55 -4.87 4.14
CA ASP A 75 -1.94 -4.76 2.83
C ASP A 75 -2.81 -5.48 1.77
N LEU A 76 -3.36 -6.65 2.12
CA LEU A 76 -4.33 -7.36 1.28
C LEU A 76 -5.60 -6.53 1.06
N TYR A 77 -6.14 -5.92 2.13
CA TYR A 77 -7.30 -5.05 2.06
C TYR A 77 -7.07 -3.84 1.15
N ASP A 78 -5.91 -3.18 1.27
CA ASP A 78 -5.56 -2.02 0.46
C ASP A 78 -5.50 -2.36 -1.03
N ILE A 79 -4.88 -3.48 -1.41
CA ILE A 79 -4.77 -3.89 -2.82
C ILE A 79 -6.12 -4.36 -3.36
N HIS A 80 -6.87 -5.15 -2.59
CA HIS A 80 -8.21 -5.56 -2.98
C HIS A 80 -9.13 -4.35 -3.21
N THR A 81 -9.10 -3.38 -2.30
CA THR A 81 -9.90 -2.14 -2.40
C THR A 81 -9.48 -1.29 -3.61
N MET A 82 -8.18 -1.21 -3.90
CA MET A 82 -7.67 -0.56 -5.10
C MET A 82 -8.29 -1.15 -6.38
N MET A 83 -8.36 -2.48 -6.46
CA MET A 83 -8.94 -3.19 -7.59
C MET A 83 -10.45 -2.96 -7.68
N GLU A 84 -11.17 -3.10 -6.57
CA GLU A 84 -12.63 -2.93 -6.53
C GLU A 84 -13.09 -1.52 -6.95
N TYR A 85 -12.33 -0.50 -6.58
CA TYR A 85 -12.61 0.87 -6.99
C TYR A 85 -12.10 1.21 -8.39
N GLY A 86 -11.40 0.30 -9.07
CA GLY A 86 -10.82 0.58 -10.38
C GLY A 86 -9.91 1.81 -10.33
N LEU A 87 -9.04 1.90 -9.29
CA LEU A 87 -8.23 3.09 -9.06
C LEU A 87 -7.26 3.38 -10.20
N PHE A 88 -6.82 2.35 -10.89
CA PHE A 88 -5.97 2.43 -12.07
C PHE A 88 -6.61 1.70 -13.23
N ASP A 89 -6.50 2.28 -14.40
CA ASP A 89 -6.92 1.67 -15.66
C ASP A 89 -5.77 0.91 -16.35
N GLU A 90 -6.10 0.20 -17.43
CA GLU A 90 -5.12 -0.60 -18.19
C GLU A 90 -3.95 0.23 -18.74
N SER A 91 -4.14 1.52 -19.00
CA SER A 91 -3.06 2.40 -19.49
C SER A 91 -2.04 2.73 -18.41
N GLN A 92 -2.42 2.64 -17.15
CA GLN A 92 -1.60 2.93 -15.97
C GLN A 92 -0.90 1.68 -15.41
N GLU A 93 -1.41 0.47 -15.71
CA GLU A 93 -0.83 -0.80 -15.23
C GLU A 93 0.67 -0.96 -15.57
N PRO A 94 1.18 -0.57 -16.75
CA PRO A 94 2.62 -0.66 -17.03
C PRO A 94 3.48 0.22 -16.11
N MET A 95 2.97 1.39 -15.72
CA MET A 95 3.68 2.26 -14.78
C MET A 95 3.58 1.75 -13.35
N LEU A 96 2.41 1.21 -12.94
CA LEU A 96 2.24 0.54 -11.64
C LEU A 96 3.23 -0.63 -11.51
N LYS A 97 3.36 -1.45 -12.54
CA LYS A 97 4.34 -2.54 -12.59
C LYS A 97 5.77 -2.04 -12.40
N LYS A 98 6.15 -0.96 -13.09
CA LYS A 98 7.49 -0.35 -12.91
C LYS A 98 7.71 0.13 -11.47
N CYS A 99 6.69 0.71 -10.84
CA CYS A 99 6.78 1.09 -9.42
C CYS A 99 6.97 -0.13 -8.52
N VAL A 100 6.27 -1.24 -8.77
CA VAL A 100 6.47 -2.51 -8.04
C VAL A 100 7.91 -3.00 -8.21
N MET A 101 8.41 -3.06 -9.44
CA MET A 101 9.79 -3.50 -9.73
C MET A 101 10.82 -2.63 -9.00
N PHE A 102 10.67 -1.31 -9.10
CA PHE A 102 11.54 -0.36 -8.43
C PHE A 102 11.59 -0.56 -6.91
N TYR A 103 10.41 -0.61 -6.26
CA TYR A 103 10.34 -0.76 -4.81
C TYR A 103 10.76 -2.15 -4.33
N SER A 104 10.58 -3.20 -5.13
CA SER A 104 11.13 -4.53 -4.85
C SER A 104 12.66 -4.53 -4.87
N THR A 105 13.27 -3.84 -5.83
CA THR A 105 14.72 -3.78 -5.98
C THR A 105 15.39 -2.96 -4.88
N ILE A 106 14.88 -1.77 -4.57
CA ILE A 106 15.49 -0.91 -3.54
C ILE A 106 15.22 -1.37 -2.10
N GLY A 107 14.21 -2.22 -1.91
CA GLY A 107 13.87 -2.81 -0.62
C GLY A 107 14.55 -4.15 -0.33
N SER A 108 15.35 -4.66 -1.25
CA SER A 108 16.00 -5.97 -1.18
C SER A 108 17.49 -5.85 -1.56
N ASP A 109 18.31 -6.76 -1.04
CA ASP A 109 19.72 -6.88 -1.44
C ASP A 109 19.89 -7.50 -2.83
N ASN A 110 18.86 -8.15 -3.35
CA ASN A 110 18.84 -8.78 -4.67
C ASN A 110 17.60 -8.36 -5.46
N VAL A 111 17.75 -8.19 -6.75
CA VAL A 111 16.63 -8.02 -7.67
C VAL A 111 15.86 -9.35 -7.74
N PRO A 112 14.56 -9.38 -7.47
CA PRO A 112 13.81 -10.63 -7.54
C PRO A 112 13.70 -11.11 -8.99
N ASP A 113 14.10 -12.34 -9.27
CA ASP A 113 13.97 -12.99 -10.58
C ASP A 113 12.50 -13.33 -10.91
N ARG A 114 11.68 -13.48 -9.89
CA ARG A 114 10.23 -13.67 -9.98
C ARG A 114 9.54 -13.28 -8.69
N PHE A 115 8.25 -13.02 -8.79
CA PHE A 115 7.39 -12.74 -7.63
C PHE A 115 6.73 -14.03 -7.13
N HIS A 116 6.62 -14.16 -5.82
CA HIS A 116 6.00 -15.27 -5.13
C HIS A 116 4.72 -14.80 -4.43
N PHE A 117 3.62 -15.50 -4.67
CA PHE A 117 2.29 -15.11 -4.19
C PHE A 117 1.77 -16.01 -3.06
N GLU A 118 2.49 -17.08 -2.74
CA GLU A 118 2.07 -18.09 -1.76
C GLU A 118 1.84 -17.49 -0.36
N GLN A 119 2.61 -16.45 -0.01
CA GLN A 119 2.48 -15.79 1.28
C GLN A 119 1.15 -15.04 1.41
N ILE A 120 0.57 -14.54 0.31
CA ILE A 120 -0.72 -13.83 0.33
C ILE A 120 -1.81 -14.76 0.88
N ALA A 121 -1.82 -16.02 0.46
CA ALA A 121 -2.78 -17.03 0.93
C ALA A 121 -2.64 -17.35 2.43
N SER A 122 -1.55 -16.96 3.08
CA SER A 122 -1.35 -17.13 4.53
C SER A 122 -2.14 -16.14 5.40
N VAL A 123 -2.73 -15.09 4.80
CA VAL A 123 -3.57 -14.12 5.51
C VAL A 123 -4.91 -14.77 5.89
N SER A 124 -4.99 -15.32 7.09
CA SER A 124 -6.19 -16.02 7.54
C SER A 124 -7.32 -15.07 7.93
N GLN A 125 -8.58 -15.56 7.85
CA GLN A 125 -9.75 -14.81 8.32
C GLN A 125 -9.64 -14.46 9.83
N GLN A 126 -8.94 -15.27 10.62
CA GLN A 126 -8.68 -14.95 12.01
C GLN A 126 -7.79 -13.71 12.16
N ARG A 127 -6.71 -13.60 11.38
CA ARG A 127 -5.87 -12.40 11.37
C ARG A 127 -6.63 -11.16 10.86
N VAL A 128 -7.52 -11.32 9.89
CA VAL A 128 -8.42 -10.23 9.45
C VAL A 128 -9.28 -9.73 10.61
N LYS A 129 -9.88 -10.63 11.41
CA LYS A 129 -10.70 -10.25 12.56
C LYS A 129 -9.91 -9.52 13.65
N THR A 130 -8.66 -9.93 13.91
CA THR A 130 -7.85 -9.34 14.99
C THR A 130 -7.12 -8.05 14.56
N ASP A 131 -6.60 -8.01 13.34
CA ASP A 131 -5.61 -6.98 12.94
C ASP A 131 -6.22 -5.93 12.00
N LEU A 132 -7.31 -6.26 11.29
CA LEU A 132 -7.92 -5.37 10.30
C LEU A 132 -9.29 -4.84 10.75
N ILE A 133 -10.22 -5.69 11.10
CA ILE A 133 -11.61 -5.28 11.43
C ILE A 133 -11.68 -4.18 12.50
N PRO A 134 -10.84 -4.20 13.57
CA PRO A 134 -10.90 -3.16 14.61
C PRO A 134 -10.57 -1.74 14.09
N VAL A 135 -9.87 -1.61 12.97
CA VAL A 135 -9.46 -0.31 12.39
C VAL A 135 -10.34 0.10 11.21
N LEU A 136 -11.24 -0.75 10.75
CA LEU A 136 -12.21 -0.43 9.71
C LEU A 136 -13.47 0.25 10.28
N ARG A 137 -14.27 0.83 9.40
CA ARG A 137 -15.58 1.37 9.78
C ARG A 137 -16.46 0.25 10.34
N ARG A 138 -17.28 0.57 11.35
CA ARG A 138 -18.23 -0.40 11.92
C ARG A 138 -19.15 -0.95 10.82
N GLY A 139 -19.32 -2.27 10.83
CA GLY A 139 -20.14 -2.98 9.84
C GLY A 139 -19.44 -3.30 8.52
N THR A 140 -18.15 -2.94 8.36
CA THR A 140 -17.37 -3.39 7.21
C THR A 140 -17.10 -4.88 7.33
N TRP A 141 -17.41 -5.60 6.27
CA TRP A 141 -17.05 -7.01 6.11
C TRP A 141 -15.90 -7.14 5.12
N PHE A 142 -14.98 -8.05 5.37
CA PHE A 142 -13.90 -8.37 4.47
C PHE A 142 -13.65 -9.88 4.48
N ASP A 143 -13.76 -10.49 3.31
CA ASP A 143 -13.53 -11.92 3.10
C ASP A 143 -12.09 -12.13 2.61
N ALA A 144 -11.26 -12.72 3.46
CA ALA A 144 -9.86 -12.97 3.12
C ALA A 144 -9.72 -13.96 1.96
N GLN A 145 -10.58 -14.99 1.89
CA GLN A 145 -10.49 -16.03 0.87
C GLN A 145 -10.78 -15.46 -0.51
N GLN A 146 -11.88 -14.71 -0.65
CA GLN A 146 -12.23 -14.05 -1.90
C GLN A 146 -11.14 -13.04 -2.32
N ALA A 147 -10.65 -12.26 -1.36
CA ALA A 147 -9.60 -11.27 -1.64
C ALA A 147 -8.29 -11.93 -2.10
N HIS A 148 -7.88 -13.07 -1.51
CA HIS A 148 -6.71 -13.83 -1.98
C HIS A 148 -6.81 -14.18 -3.47
N GLU A 149 -7.92 -14.83 -3.85
CA GLU A 149 -8.12 -15.32 -5.20
C GLU A 149 -8.07 -14.17 -6.22
N GLN A 150 -8.77 -13.08 -5.92
CA GLN A 150 -8.83 -11.91 -6.80
C GLN A 150 -7.49 -11.17 -6.89
N VAL A 151 -6.84 -10.93 -5.75
CA VAL A 151 -5.57 -10.19 -5.71
C VAL A 151 -4.44 -11.01 -6.34
N ILE A 152 -4.36 -12.32 -6.08
CA ILE A 152 -3.34 -13.17 -6.70
C ILE A 152 -3.53 -13.17 -8.22
N ALA A 153 -4.74 -13.41 -8.71
CA ALA A 153 -5.01 -13.41 -10.16
C ALA A 153 -4.66 -12.06 -10.83
N TYR A 154 -4.95 -10.95 -10.15
CA TYR A 154 -4.58 -9.62 -10.64
C TYR A 154 -3.06 -9.43 -10.68
N LEU A 155 -2.36 -9.77 -9.60
CA LEU A 155 -0.91 -9.60 -9.52
C LEU A 155 -0.16 -10.54 -10.47
N GLU A 156 -0.63 -11.77 -10.65
CA GLU A 156 -0.09 -12.69 -11.66
C GLU A 156 -0.16 -12.08 -13.07
N LYS A 157 -1.30 -11.46 -13.42
CA LYS A 157 -1.44 -10.74 -14.70
C LYS A 157 -0.54 -9.50 -14.78
N LEU A 158 -0.56 -8.66 -13.74
CA LEU A 158 0.17 -7.38 -13.70
C LEU A 158 1.68 -7.59 -13.79
N LEU A 159 2.22 -8.62 -13.10
CA LEU A 159 3.65 -8.80 -12.90
C LEU A 159 4.28 -9.83 -13.87
N ILE A 160 3.56 -10.26 -14.92
CA ILE A 160 4.15 -11.07 -16.01
C ILE A 160 5.26 -10.22 -16.66
N PRO A 161 6.53 -10.70 -16.66
CA PRO A 161 7.60 -9.96 -17.32
C PRO A 161 7.40 -9.95 -18.83
N ASP A 162 7.65 -8.81 -19.46
CA ASP A 162 7.70 -8.71 -20.91
C ASP A 162 9.07 -9.17 -21.46
N GLU A 163 9.19 -9.31 -22.79
CA GLU A 163 10.43 -9.77 -23.43
C GLU A 163 11.63 -8.86 -23.15
N ARG A 164 11.40 -7.54 -22.97
CA ARG A 164 12.46 -6.58 -22.66
C ARG A 164 12.89 -6.72 -21.21
N GLU A 165 11.93 -6.89 -20.31
CA GLU A 165 12.23 -7.12 -18.90
C GLU A 165 13.00 -8.43 -18.70
N LEU A 166 12.61 -9.49 -19.40
CA LEU A 166 13.35 -10.77 -19.38
C LEU A 166 14.79 -10.66 -19.89
N SER A 167 15.07 -9.69 -20.78
CA SER A 167 16.44 -9.44 -21.26
C SER A 167 17.33 -8.74 -20.23
N PHE A 168 16.75 -8.17 -19.17
CA PHE A 168 17.47 -7.52 -18.07
C PHE A 168 17.80 -8.46 -16.91
N TRP A 169 17.17 -9.62 -16.87
CA TRP A 169 17.39 -10.66 -15.86
C TRP A 169 18.45 -11.65 -16.32
#